data_337c51e3d17f6dac1a5c861c8735ab69
#
_entry.id   337c51e3d17f6dac1a5c861c8735ab69
#
_cell.length_a   1.000
_cell.length_b   1.000
_cell.length_c   1.000
_cell.angle_alpha   90.00
_cell.angle_beta   90.00
_cell.angle_gamma   90.00
#
_symmetry.space_group_name_H-M   'P 1'
#
loop_
_entity.id
_entity.type
_entity.pdbx_description
1 polymer ?
#
loop_
_entity_poly.entity_id
_entity_poly.type
_entity_poly.pdbx_seq_one_letter_code
_entity_poly.pdbx_strand_id
1 'polypeptide(L)'
;MAALGRARLDVAATGQARQGAERGGDPALDHRALARGKKNARRRRAWIVFQDESGVSQRPPVRRTWAPRGETPVLTHAFNWKKLSVALAVAFRWDFRRSALFFQTRPGSYNDVTLIDFLNDLKRELRGRRVVLVWDGLPSHKSAAMQAYLRTQRAWLTVERLPGYAPDLNPVELVWGNVKGGELANLCADNLDEVEHELMAGLRRVGRSSTLAFAFLRHTGLSF
;
A
#
# COMPACT_ATOMS: atom_id res chain seq x y z
N MET A 1 35.64 2.84 -11.69
CA MET A 1 35.01 3.45 -10.50
C MET A 1 34.15 4.61 -10.98
N ALA A 2 32.83 4.43 -11.10
CA ALA A 2 31.92 5.50 -11.51
C ALA A 2 31.62 6.36 -10.26
N ALA A 3 31.87 7.66 -10.35
CA ALA A 3 31.59 8.61 -9.28
C ALA A 3 30.07 8.66 -9.02
N LEU A 4 29.69 8.39 -7.78
CA LEU A 4 28.33 8.59 -7.31
C LEU A 4 28.00 10.10 -7.40
N GLY A 5 27.11 10.47 -8.31
CA GLY A 5 26.61 11.83 -8.40
C GLY A 5 25.74 12.15 -7.18
N ARG A 6 26.07 13.21 -6.45
CA ARG A 6 25.23 13.75 -5.37
C ARG A 6 24.40 14.91 -5.91
N ALA A 7 23.09 14.86 -5.73
CA ALA A 7 22.20 15.98 -6.06
C ALA A 7 21.78 16.71 -4.80
N ARG A 8 21.77 18.04 -4.85
CA ARG A 8 21.31 18.92 -3.78
C ARG A 8 19.84 19.26 -4.01
N LEU A 9 18.98 19.01 -3.02
CA LEU A 9 17.57 19.38 -3.05
C LEU A 9 17.35 20.52 -2.03
N ASP A 10 16.96 21.69 -2.55
CA ASP A 10 16.50 22.77 -1.71
C ASP A 10 15.03 22.51 -1.31
N VAL A 11 14.75 22.45 -0.03
CA VAL A 11 13.40 22.23 0.51
C VAL A 11 12.63 23.57 0.51
N ALA A 12 12.67 24.30 -0.60
CA ALA A 12 11.81 25.45 -0.79
C ALA A 12 10.40 24.98 -1.16
N ALA A 13 9.40 25.58 -0.55
CA ALA A 13 7.99 25.26 -0.68
C ALA A 13 7.51 25.35 -2.14
N THR A 14 7.52 24.27 -2.88
CA THR A 14 6.72 24.14 -4.09
C THR A 14 5.36 23.55 -3.73
N GLY A 15 4.49 24.42 -3.24
CA GLY A 15 3.05 24.14 -3.21
C GLY A 15 2.51 24.22 -4.61
N GLN A 16 2.56 23.13 -5.35
CA GLN A 16 1.66 22.91 -6.49
C GLN A 16 0.69 21.81 -6.09
N ALA A 17 -0.47 22.25 -5.62
CA ALA A 17 -1.68 21.45 -5.63
C ALA A 17 -1.94 21.05 -7.10
N ARG A 18 -1.72 19.80 -7.45
CA ARG A 18 -2.28 19.24 -8.67
C ARG A 18 -3.79 19.12 -8.45
N GLN A 19 -4.53 20.03 -9.04
CA GLN A 19 -5.95 19.84 -9.32
C GLN A 19 -6.06 18.62 -10.24
N GLY A 20 -6.40 17.48 -9.66
CA GLY A 20 -6.79 16.30 -10.41
C GLY A 20 -8.14 16.57 -11.06
N ALA A 21 -8.20 16.44 -12.38
CA ALA A 21 -9.44 16.51 -13.13
C ALA A 21 -10.42 15.43 -12.61
N GLU A 22 -11.52 15.85 -12.04
CA GLU A 22 -12.67 15.04 -11.72
C GLU A 22 -13.21 14.40 -13.00
N ARG A 23 -12.97 13.11 -13.18
CA ARG A 23 -13.79 12.27 -14.04
C ARG A 23 -14.67 11.41 -13.11
N GLY A 24 -15.90 11.87 -12.92
CA GLY A 24 -16.85 11.31 -12.01
C GLY A 24 -17.22 9.86 -12.35
N GLY A 25 -16.76 8.94 -11.49
CA GLY A 25 -17.48 7.71 -11.25
C GLY A 25 -18.59 8.01 -10.23
N ASP A 26 -19.74 7.37 -10.37
CA ASP A 26 -20.85 7.53 -9.42
C ASP A 26 -20.41 7.00 -8.03
N PRO A 27 -20.24 7.85 -7.00
CA PRO A 27 -19.80 7.43 -5.67
C PRO A 27 -20.70 6.36 -5.05
N ALA A 28 -21.99 6.32 -5.44
CA ALA A 28 -22.94 5.34 -4.93
C ALA A 28 -22.69 3.92 -5.46
N LEU A 29 -22.12 3.76 -6.66
CA LEU A 29 -21.72 2.46 -7.20
C LEU A 29 -20.50 1.90 -6.48
N ASP A 30 -19.59 2.75 -6.05
CA ASP A 30 -18.32 2.43 -5.44
C ASP A 30 -18.51 1.81 -4.04
N HIS A 31 -19.41 2.36 -3.24
CA HIS A 31 -19.76 1.81 -1.93
C HIS A 31 -20.53 0.47 -2.01
N ARG A 32 -21.21 0.17 -3.11
CA ARG A 32 -21.94 -1.09 -3.27
C ARG A 32 -21.04 -2.32 -3.37
N ALA A 33 -19.90 -2.22 -4.04
CA ALA A 33 -18.93 -3.32 -4.14
C ALA A 33 -18.34 -3.65 -2.77
N LEU A 34 -17.94 -2.63 -2.01
CA LEU A 34 -17.42 -2.78 -0.66
C LEU A 34 -18.48 -3.30 0.31
N ALA A 35 -19.73 -2.85 0.21
CA ALA A 35 -20.84 -3.34 1.01
C ALA A 35 -21.14 -4.83 0.73
N ARG A 36 -21.05 -5.28 -0.53
CA ARG A 36 -21.15 -6.70 -0.89
C ARG A 36 -20.02 -7.51 -0.27
N GLY A 37 -18.77 -7.04 -0.38
CA GLY A 37 -17.60 -7.66 0.21
C GLY A 37 -17.78 -7.85 1.72
N LYS A 38 -18.23 -6.82 2.42
CA LYS A 38 -18.53 -6.85 3.87
C LYS A 38 -19.63 -7.88 4.21
N LYS A 39 -20.74 -7.87 3.48
CA LYS A 39 -21.84 -8.84 3.67
C LYS A 39 -21.36 -10.27 3.43
N ASN A 40 -20.58 -10.50 2.37
CA ASN A 40 -19.99 -11.79 2.05
C ASN A 40 -19.01 -12.25 3.13
N ALA A 41 -18.15 -11.35 3.62
CA ALA A 41 -17.19 -11.66 4.68
C ALA A 41 -17.89 -12.07 5.99
N ARG A 42 -18.91 -11.33 6.42
CA ARG A 42 -19.70 -11.68 7.60
C ARG A 42 -20.37 -13.05 7.48
N ARG A 43 -21.06 -13.30 6.35
CA ARG A 43 -21.74 -14.59 6.11
C ARG A 43 -20.78 -15.78 6.09
N ARG A 44 -19.57 -15.58 5.55
CA ARG A 44 -18.55 -16.64 5.42
C ARG A 44 -17.57 -16.70 6.58
N ARG A 45 -17.66 -15.78 7.54
CA ARG A 45 -16.64 -15.56 8.60
C ARG A 45 -15.24 -15.39 8.02
N ALA A 46 -15.15 -14.66 6.90
CA ALA A 46 -13.93 -14.44 6.13
C ALA A 46 -13.19 -13.18 6.58
N TRP A 47 -11.88 -13.15 6.42
CA TRP A 47 -11.11 -11.93 6.51
C TRP A 47 -11.40 -11.04 5.30
N ILE A 48 -11.49 -9.74 5.49
CA ILE A 48 -11.49 -8.75 4.42
C ILE A 48 -10.05 -8.26 4.30
N VAL A 49 -9.46 -8.39 3.13
CA VAL A 49 -8.06 -8.06 2.88
C VAL A 49 -8.01 -7.05 1.76
N PHE A 50 -7.51 -5.87 2.04
CA PHE A 50 -7.18 -4.85 1.05
C PHE A 50 -5.71 -5.01 0.67
N GLN A 51 -5.42 -5.03 -0.62
CA GLN A 51 -4.08 -5.28 -1.12
C GLN A 51 -3.73 -4.22 -2.16
N ASP A 52 -2.44 -3.83 -2.19
CA ASP A 52 -1.88 -2.87 -3.13
C ASP A 52 -0.36 -3.02 -3.24
N GLU A 53 0.23 -2.52 -4.32
CA GLU A 53 1.67 -2.47 -4.53
C GLU A 53 2.17 -1.02 -4.58
N SER A 54 3.37 -0.81 -4.07
CA SER A 54 4.03 0.48 -4.16
C SER A 54 5.53 0.33 -4.38
N GLY A 55 6.14 1.36 -4.97
CA GLY A 55 7.59 1.48 -5.09
C GLY A 55 8.17 2.44 -4.07
N VAL A 56 9.36 2.12 -3.58
CA VAL A 56 10.22 3.01 -2.80
C VAL A 56 11.61 3.05 -3.41
N SER A 57 12.33 4.13 -3.19
CA SER A 57 13.68 4.34 -3.74
C SER A 57 14.51 5.17 -2.78
N GLN A 58 15.80 5.29 -3.05
CA GLN A 58 16.69 6.18 -2.29
C GLN A 58 16.35 7.66 -2.46
N ARG A 59 15.48 8.02 -3.42
CA ARG A 59 14.96 9.39 -3.54
C ARG A 59 13.85 9.58 -2.52
N PRO A 60 14.08 10.38 -1.45
CA PRO A 60 13.11 10.52 -0.37
C PRO A 60 11.87 11.29 -0.83
N PRO A 61 10.69 10.99 -0.26
CA PRO A 61 9.58 11.92 -0.28
C PRO A 61 9.94 13.16 0.52
N VAL A 62 9.97 14.31 -0.14
CA VAL A 62 10.30 15.57 0.53
C VAL A 62 9.11 16.06 1.36
N ARG A 63 9.34 16.30 2.64
CA ARG A 63 8.36 16.83 3.59
C ARG A 63 8.91 18.06 4.31
N ARG A 64 8.02 18.94 4.73
CA ARG A 64 8.40 20.08 5.58
C ARG A 64 9.04 19.56 6.86
N THR A 65 10.14 20.20 7.25
CA THR A 65 10.84 19.91 8.50
C THR A 65 11.25 21.21 9.19
N TRP A 66 11.72 21.09 10.41
CA TRP A 66 12.18 22.23 11.20
C TRP A 66 13.63 22.59 10.83
N ALA A 67 13.92 23.90 10.80
CA ALA A 67 15.26 24.45 10.67
C ALA A 67 15.38 25.73 11.51
N PRO A 68 16.58 26.18 11.82
CA PRO A 68 16.78 27.48 12.41
C PRO A 68 16.14 28.59 11.58
N ARG A 69 15.70 29.66 12.24
CA ARG A 69 15.05 30.76 11.55
C ARG A 69 16.00 31.38 10.52
N GLY A 70 15.55 31.52 9.30
CA GLY A 70 16.34 32.06 8.19
C GLY A 70 17.17 31.03 7.42
N GLU A 71 17.16 29.75 7.83
CA GLU A 71 17.88 28.70 7.16
C GLU A 71 16.91 27.78 6.42
N THR A 72 17.26 27.41 5.17
CA THR A 72 16.51 26.41 4.41
C THR A 72 17.16 25.04 4.60
N PRO A 73 16.43 24.03 5.08
CA PRO A 73 16.98 22.66 5.19
C PRO A 73 17.41 22.14 3.83
N VAL A 74 18.61 21.57 3.76
CA VAL A 74 19.18 20.99 2.55
C VAL A 74 19.30 19.50 2.74
N LEU A 75 18.70 18.71 1.82
CA LEU A 75 18.83 17.26 1.76
C LEU A 75 19.87 16.89 0.71
N THR A 76 20.88 16.11 1.10
CA THR A 76 21.86 15.55 0.18
C THR A 76 21.66 14.06 0.13
N HIS A 77 21.38 13.51 -1.04
CA HIS A 77 21.18 12.07 -1.23
C HIS A 77 21.94 11.55 -2.45
N ALA A 78 22.27 10.27 -2.43
CA ALA A 78 22.85 9.60 -3.58
C ALA A 78 21.82 9.53 -4.72
N PHE A 79 22.24 10.00 -5.93
CA PHE A 79 21.38 9.91 -7.10
C PHE A 79 21.49 8.51 -7.71
N ASN A 80 20.47 7.69 -7.51
CA ASN A 80 20.37 6.43 -8.24
C ASN A 80 18.90 6.10 -8.56
N TRP A 81 18.71 5.23 -9.57
CA TRP A 81 17.40 4.85 -10.07
C TRP A 81 16.90 3.49 -9.53
N LYS A 82 17.65 2.88 -8.61
CA LYS A 82 17.26 1.60 -8.02
C LYS A 82 15.98 1.76 -7.20
N LYS A 83 15.09 0.82 -7.37
CA LYS A 83 13.78 0.79 -6.69
C LYS A 83 13.56 -0.55 -6.02
N LEU A 84 12.92 -0.51 -4.87
CA LEU A 84 12.35 -1.65 -4.19
C LEU A 84 10.85 -1.61 -4.36
N SER A 85 10.24 -2.72 -4.75
CA SER A 85 8.79 -2.84 -4.79
C SER A 85 8.27 -3.57 -3.56
N VAL A 86 7.09 -3.17 -3.13
CA VAL A 86 6.43 -3.69 -1.93
C VAL A 86 5.01 -4.08 -2.28
N ALA A 87 4.62 -5.32 -2.00
CA ALA A 87 3.22 -5.70 -1.93
C ALA A 87 2.77 -5.65 -0.46
N LEU A 88 1.65 -5.01 -0.22
CA LEU A 88 1.09 -4.81 1.12
C LEU A 88 -0.36 -5.26 1.16
N ALA A 89 -0.73 -5.97 2.22
CA ALA A 89 -2.10 -6.35 2.50
C ALA A 89 -2.49 -5.95 3.93
N VAL A 90 -3.57 -5.20 4.07
CA VAL A 90 -4.19 -4.90 5.37
C VAL A 90 -5.44 -5.76 5.51
N ALA A 91 -5.47 -6.60 6.52
CA ALA A 91 -6.51 -7.58 6.76
C ALA A 91 -7.34 -7.22 8.00
N PHE A 92 -8.66 -7.33 7.87
CA PHE A 92 -9.60 -7.15 8.96
C PHE A 92 -10.44 -8.40 9.13
N ARG A 93 -10.59 -8.89 10.37
CA ARG A 93 -11.47 -10.00 10.65
C ARG A 93 -12.92 -9.59 10.40
N TRP A 94 -13.76 -10.52 10.00
CA TRP A 94 -15.18 -10.31 9.66
C TRP A 94 -16.02 -9.59 10.73
N ASP A 95 -15.60 -9.67 12.01
CA ASP A 95 -16.25 -9.00 13.15
C ASP A 95 -15.55 -7.70 13.55
N PHE A 96 -14.54 -7.28 12.80
CA PHE A 96 -13.75 -6.06 13.01
C PHE A 96 -13.10 -5.92 14.39
N ARG A 97 -12.84 -7.06 15.07
CA ARG A 97 -12.14 -7.08 16.35
C ARG A 97 -10.64 -7.26 16.24
N ARG A 98 -10.15 -7.62 15.05
CA ARG A 98 -8.72 -7.86 14.78
C ARG A 98 -8.36 -7.34 13.40
N SER A 99 -7.18 -6.75 13.32
CA SER A 99 -6.49 -6.43 12.08
C SER A 99 -5.14 -7.14 12.02
N ALA A 100 -4.60 -7.30 10.83
CA ALA A 100 -3.25 -7.78 10.58
C ALA A 100 -2.71 -7.07 9.34
N LEU A 101 -1.39 -6.96 9.25
CA LEU A 101 -0.70 -6.37 8.12
C LEU A 101 0.32 -7.38 7.63
N PHE A 102 0.32 -7.63 6.31
CA PHE A 102 1.23 -8.54 5.63
C PHE A 102 1.94 -7.76 4.53
N PHE A 103 3.23 -7.96 4.38
CA PHE A 103 3.99 -7.30 3.34
C PHE A 103 5.15 -8.16 2.86
N GLN A 104 5.56 -7.91 1.62
CA GLN A 104 6.69 -8.55 0.99
C GLN A 104 7.42 -7.51 0.16
N THR A 105 8.73 -7.44 0.28
CA THR A 105 9.61 -6.58 -0.51
C THR A 105 10.31 -7.40 -1.58
N ARG A 106 10.65 -6.75 -2.69
CA ARG A 106 11.44 -7.37 -3.75
C ARG A 106 12.13 -6.34 -4.62
N PRO A 107 13.28 -6.64 -5.19
CA PRO A 107 13.84 -5.88 -6.30
C PRO A 107 12.96 -6.03 -7.55
N GLY A 108 12.90 -4.97 -8.37
CA GLY A 108 12.07 -4.95 -9.57
C GLY A 108 10.57 -4.74 -9.29
N SER A 109 9.74 -4.93 -10.31
CA SER A 109 8.30 -4.70 -10.21
C SER A 109 7.54 -5.99 -9.91
N TYR A 110 6.37 -5.86 -9.28
CA TYR A 110 5.41 -6.96 -9.20
C TYR A 110 4.78 -7.21 -10.57
N ASN A 111 4.58 -8.49 -10.88
CA ASN A 111 3.82 -8.98 -12.01
C ASN A 111 2.84 -10.06 -11.52
N ASP A 112 2.09 -10.67 -12.41
CA ASP A 112 1.10 -11.69 -12.07
C ASP A 112 1.68 -12.91 -11.36
N VAL A 113 2.86 -13.40 -11.78
CA VAL A 113 3.54 -14.54 -11.14
C VAL A 113 3.89 -14.20 -9.70
N THR A 114 4.52 -13.05 -9.48
CA THR A 114 4.99 -12.64 -8.16
C THR A 114 3.87 -12.21 -7.22
N LEU A 115 2.74 -11.76 -7.78
CA LEU A 115 1.53 -11.55 -7.00
C LEU A 115 0.85 -12.86 -6.60
N ILE A 116 0.91 -13.89 -7.47
CA ILE A 116 0.46 -15.24 -7.12
C ILE A 116 1.29 -15.80 -5.96
N ASP A 117 2.61 -15.57 -5.97
CA ASP A 117 3.48 -15.97 -4.85
C ASP A 117 3.08 -15.24 -3.56
N PHE A 118 2.86 -13.93 -3.62
CA PHE A 118 2.36 -13.15 -2.49
C PHE A 118 1.02 -13.68 -1.95
N LEU A 119 0.08 -14.05 -2.83
CA LEU A 119 -1.21 -14.63 -2.43
C LEU A 119 -1.06 -16.01 -1.80
N ASN A 120 -0.09 -16.82 -2.26
CA ASN A 120 0.22 -18.10 -1.64
C ASN A 120 0.80 -17.92 -0.22
N ASP A 121 1.67 -16.92 -0.04
CA ASP A 121 2.21 -16.58 1.27
C ASP A 121 1.09 -16.08 2.19
N LEU A 122 0.23 -15.19 1.71
CA LEU A 122 -0.93 -14.72 2.45
C LEU A 122 -1.86 -15.86 2.88
N LYS A 123 -2.06 -16.87 2.01
CA LYS A 123 -2.84 -18.07 2.34
C LYS A 123 -2.23 -18.86 3.51
N ARG A 124 -0.89 -18.99 3.51
CA ARG A 124 -0.15 -19.69 4.59
C ARG A 124 -0.27 -18.93 5.91
N GLU A 125 -0.05 -17.62 5.89
CA GLU A 125 -0.15 -16.75 7.07
C GLU A 125 -1.57 -16.74 7.67
N LEU A 126 -2.58 -16.69 6.83
CA LEU A 126 -3.97 -16.77 7.25
C LEU A 126 -4.44 -18.22 7.50
N ARG A 127 -3.51 -19.20 7.42
CA ARG A 127 -3.78 -20.62 7.68
C ARG A 127 -4.99 -21.16 6.91
N GLY A 128 -5.11 -20.79 5.62
CA GLY A 128 -6.20 -21.20 4.74
C GLY A 128 -7.59 -20.69 5.13
N ARG A 129 -7.68 -19.71 6.02
CA ARG A 129 -8.96 -19.06 6.37
C ARG A 129 -9.56 -18.38 5.15
N ARG A 130 -10.88 -18.30 5.12
CA ARG A 130 -11.58 -17.62 4.01
C ARG A 130 -11.26 -16.15 3.96
N VAL A 131 -11.05 -15.63 2.76
CA VAL A 131 -10.66 -14.26 2.47
C VAL A 131 -11.58 -13.67 1.41
N VAL A 132 -12.01 -12.44 1.61
CA VAL A 132 -12.51 -11.54 0.60
C VAL A 132 -11.38 -10.55 0.31
N LEU A 133 -10.72 -10.73 -0.83
CA LEU A 133 -9.65 -9.86 -1.30
C LEU A 133 -10.25 -8.68 -2.04
N VAL A 134 -9.88 -7.49 -1.64
CA VAL A 134 -10.26 -6.22 -2.28
C VAL A 134 -8.99 -5.60 -2.85
N TRP A 135 -8.95 -5.43 -4.15
CA TRP A 135 -7.84 -4.81 -4.85
C TRP A 135 -8.29 -4.01 -6.08
N ASP A 136 -7.39 -3.27 -6.68
CA ASP A 136 -7.66 -2.48 -7.86
C ASP A 136 -7.76 -3.32 -9.15
N GLY A 137 -7.87 -2.63 -10.25
CA GLY A 137 -8.03 -3.24 -11.57
C GLY A 137 -6.77 -3.24 -12.43
N LEU A 138 -5.56 -3.28 -11.85
CA LEU A 138 -4.31 -3.32 -12.61
C LEU A 138 -4.26 -4.47 -13.63
N PRO A 139 -3.52 -4.34 -14.73
CA PRO A 139 -3.39 -5.39 -15.74
C PRO A 139 -2.92 -6.74 -15.18
N SER A 140 -1.97 -6.74 -14.23
CA SER A 140 -1.47 -7.94 -13.53
C SER A 140 -2.57 -8.70 -12.79
N HIS A 141 -3.58 -7.98 -12.24
CA HIS A 141 -4.74 -8.57 -11.55
C HIS A 141 -5.75 -9.19 -12.52
N LYS A 142 -5.65 -8.88 -13.81
CA LYS A 142 -6.57 -9.36 -14.86
C LYS A 142 -5.92 -10.33 -15.83
N SER A 143 -4.63 -10.64 -15.68
CA SER A 143 -3.90 -11.53 -16.58
C SER A 143 -4.53 -12.93 -16.64
N ALA A 144 -4.29 -13.65 -17.73
CA ALA A 144 -4.80 -15.01 -17.90
C ALA A 144 -4.28 -15.94 -16.79
N ALA A 145 -3.00 -15.80 -16.41
CA ALA A 145 -2.38 -16.58 -15.34
C ALA A 145 -3.04 -16.31 -13.99
N MET A 146 -3.25 -15.02 -13.63
CA MET A 146 -3.95 -14.64 -12.40
C MET A 146 -5.38 -15.18 -12.39
N GLN A 147 -6.12 -15.07 -13.50
CA GLN A 147 -7.49 -15.60 -13.58
C GLN A 147 -7.53 -17.13 -13.46
N ALA A 148 -6.55 -17.84 -14.03
CA ALA A 148 -6.42 -19.28 -13.87
C ALA A 148 -6.16 -19.65 -12.41
N TYR A 149 -5.22 -18.97 -11.76
CA TYR A 149 -4.92 -19.15 -10.34
C TYR A 149 -6.17 -18.90 -9.48
N LEU A 150 -6.86 -17.78 -9.63
CA LEU A 150 -8.03 -17.42 -8.83
C LEU A 150 -9.16 -18.46 -8.96
N ARG A 151 -9.34 -19.09 -10.15
CA ARG A 151 -10.31 -20.17 -10.33
C ARG A 151 -10.01 -21.37 -9.44
N THR A 152 -8.74 -21.70 -9.23
CA THR A 152 -8.35 -22.82 -8.35
C THR A 152 -8.46 -22.50 -6.87
N GLN A 153 -8.49 -21.21 -6.49
CA GLN A 153 -8.48 -20.76 -5.08
C GLN A 153 -9.87 -20.46 -4.49
N ARG A 154 -10.96 -20.71 -5.20
CA ARG A 154 -12.35 -20.36 -4.82
C ARG A 154 -12.81 -20.91 -3.46
N ALA A 155 -12.18 -21.96 -2.97
CA ALA A 155 -12.49 -22.55 -1.66
C ALA A 155 -12.21 -21.57 -0.50
N TRP A 156 -11.13 -20.79 -0.61
CA TRP A 156 -10.70 -19.87 0.44
C TRP A 156 -10.74 -18.38 0.01
N LEU A 157 -10.59 -18.06 -1.28
CA LEU A 157 -10.42 -16.71 -1.80
C LEU A 157 -11.61 -16.29 -2.66
N THR A 158 -12.18 -15.15 -2.34
CA THR A 158 -13.16 -14.42 -3.15
C THR A 158 -12.59 -13.04 -3.45
N VAL A 159 -12.67 -12.58 -4.68
CA VAL A 159 -12.14 -11.29 -5.10
C VAL A 159 -13.28 -10.31 -5.35
N GLU A 160 -13.15 -9.13 -4.77
CA GLU A 160 -13.96 -7.94 -5.06
C GLU A 160 -13.03 -6.87 -5.63
N ARG A 161 -13.42 -6.24 -6.72
CA ARG A 161 -12.59 -5.20 -7.34
C ARG A 161 -13.03 -3.83 -6.87
N LEU A 162 -12.04 -3.00 -6.54
CA LEU A 162 -12.26 -1.56 -6.37
C LEU A 162 -12.63 -0.96 -7.72
N PRO A 163 -13.46 0.08 -7.72
CA PRO A 163 -13.70 0.87 -8.91
C PRO A 163 -12.41 1.48 -9.44
N GLY A 164 -12.38 1.76 -10.73
CA GLY A 164 -11.24 2.46 -11.32
C GLY A 164 -11.10 3.86 -10.74
N TYR A 165 -9.87 4.25 -10.45
CA TYR A 165 -9.53 5.59 -9.93
C TYR A 165 -10.16 5.96 -8.57
N ALA A 166 -10.39 5.00 -7.70
CA ALA A 166 -10.91 5.21 -6.35
C ALA A 166 -9.90 4.81 -5.26
N PRO A 167 -8.70 5.43 -5.19
CA PRO A 167 -7.69 5.11 -4.17
C PRO A 167 -8.19 5.40 -2.75
N ASP A 168 -9.08 6.38 -2.59
CA ASP A 168 -9.65 6.76 -1.29
C ASP A 168 -10.45 5.62 -0.63
N LEU A 169 -10.88 4.63 -1.42
CA LEU A 169 -11.56 3.44 -0.92
C LEU A 169 -10.59 2.33 -0.47
N ASN A 170 -9.28 2.50 -0.69
CA ASN A 170 -8.27 1.53 -0.30
C ASN A 170 -7.50 1.99 0.95
N PRO A 171 -7.71 1.39 2.14
CA PRO A 171 -7.00 1.79 3.35
C PRO A 171 -5.48 1.55 3.26
N VAL A 172 -4.99 0.77 2.30
CA VAL A 172 -3.56 0.54 2.04
C VAL A 172 -2.89 1.83 1.59
N GLU A 173 -3.57 2.69 0.84
CA GLU A 173 -3.05 4.00 0.42
C GLU A 173 -2.73 4.90 1.61
N LEU A 174 -3.52 4.82 2.68
CA LEU A 174 -3.26 5.55 3.92
C LEU A 174 -2.07 4.97 4.69
N VAL A 175 -1.83 3.67 4.60
CA VAL A 175 -0.60 3.06 5.13
C VAL A 175 0.61 3.61 4.37
N TRP A 176 0.55 3.64 3.03
CA TRP A 176 1.60 4.25 2.22
C TRP A 176 1.83 5.72 2.57
N GLY A 177 0.76 6.51 2.67
CA GLY A 177 0.83 7.91 3.08
C GLY A 177 1.48 8.09 4.44
N ASN A 178 1.16 7.23 5.41
CA ASN A 178 1.69 7.25 6.76
C ASN A 178 3.20 6.92 6.79
N VAL A 179 3.61 5.82 6.16
CA VAL A 179 5.02 5.36 6.17
C VAL A 179 5.89 6.26 5.30
N LYS A 180 5.43 6.64 4.10
CA LYS A 180 6.18 7.57 3.22
C LYS A 180 6.26 8.98 3.79
N GLY A 181 5.27 9.40 4.57
CA GLY A 181 5.25 10.70 5.24
C GLY A 181 5.90 10.71 6.62
N GLY A 182 6.22 9.55 7.16
CA GLY A 182 6.91 9.32 8.43
C GLY A 182 8.35 8.84 8.21
N GLU A 183 8.57 7.55 8.29
CA GLU A 183 9.90 6.93 8.30
C GLU A 183 10.71 7.20 7.04
N LEU A 184 10.06 7.28 5.88
CA LEU A 184 10.75 7.55 4.60
C LEU A 184 10.83 9.05 4.27
N ALA A 185 10.20 9.92 5.06
CA ALA A 185 10.20 11.34 4.79
C ALA A 185 11.60 11.93 5.01
N ASN A 186 12.13 12.63 4.00
CA ASN A 186 13.45 13.25 4.04
C ASN A 186 14.61 12.26 4.32
N LEU A 187 14.39 10.96 4.14
CA LEU A 187 15.40 9.93 4.38
C LEU A 187 16.47 9.98 3.28
N CYS A 188 17.67 10.39 3.62
CA CYS A 188 18.83 10.43 2.73
C CYS A 188 19.64 9.13 2.86
N ALA A 189 19.05 8.01 2.42
CA ALA A 189 19.67 6.70 2.51
C ALA A 189 20.84 6.53 1.53
N ASP A 190 21.92 5.91 1.97
CA ASP A 190 23.09 5.64 1.14
C ASP A 190 22.89 4.43 0.20
N ASN A 191 21.98 3.52 0.54
CA ASN A 191 21.67 2.31 -0.21
C ASN A 191 20.20 1.90 -0.07
N LEU A 192 19.75 0.90 -0.85
CA LEU A 192 18.37 0.39 -0.77
C LEU A 192 18.09 -0.39 0.50
N ASP A 193 19.09 -0.97 1.13
CA ASP A 193 18.92 -1.77 2.35
C ASP A 193 18.49 -0.85 3.53
N GLU A 194 19.02 0.37 3.58
CA GLU A 194 18.56 1.38 4.54
C GLU A 194 17.11 1.82 4.27
N VAL A 195 16.75 2.03 2.99
CA VAL A 195 15.36 2.34 2.61
C VAL A 195 14.44 1.20 3.02
N GLU A 196 14.85 -0.05 2.79
CA GLU A 196 14.09 -1.23 3.17
C GLU A 196 13.96 -1.35 4.69
N HIS A 197 15.03 -1.08 5.43
CA HIS A 197 15.04 -1.11 6.89
C HIS A 197 14.01 -0.15 7.47
N GLU A 198 14.03 1.11 7.06
CA GLU A 198 13.10 2.14 7.52
C GLU A 198 11.66 1.86 7.07
N LEU A 199 11.47 1.40 5.83
CA LEU A 199 10.19 0.94 5.35
C LEU A 199 9.61 -0.18 6.25
N MET A 200 10.42 -1.18 6.55
CA MET A 200 10.04 -2.31 7.40
C MET A 200 9.71 -1.86 8.83
N ALA A 201 10.46 -0.89 9.37
CA ALA A 201 10.20 -0.30 10.68
C ALA A 201 8.81 0.38 10.70
N GLY A 202 8.50 1.19 9.70
CA GLY A 202 7.21 1.86 9.54
C GLY A 202 6.05 0.88 9.38
N LEU A 203 6.20 -0.13 8.51
CA LEU A 203 5.16 -1.15 8.31
C LEU A 203 4.91 -1.98 9.57
N ARG A 204 5.97 -2.35 10.31
CA ARG A 204 5.85 -3.03 11.60
C ARG A 204 5.16 -2.16 12.65
N ARG A 205 5.47 -0.86 12.71
CA ARG A 205 4.81 0.10 13.61
C ARG A 205 3.31 0.16 13.33
N VAL A 206 2.92 0.32 12.06
CA VAL A 206 1.51 0.30 11.65
C VAL A 206 0.85 -1.04 11.99
N GLY A 207 1.52 -2.14 11.68
CA GLY A 207 0.99 -3.50 11.93
C GLY A 207 0.76 -3.84 13.41
N ARG A 208 1.52 -3.22 14.32
CA ARG A 208 1.34 -3.35 15.78
C ARG A 208 0.18 -2.52 16.33
N SER A 209 -0.32 -1.54 15.59
CA SER A 209 -1.38 -0.63 16.01
C SER A 209 -2.72 -0.98 15.34
N SER A 210 -3.52 -1.78 16.00
CA SER A 210 -4.90 -2.04 15.52
C SER A 210 -5.72 -0.76 15.44
N THR A 211 -5.53 0.17 16.39
CA THR A 211 -6.19 1.48 16.39
C THR A 211 -5.91 2.24 15.10
N LEU A 212 -4.65 2.26 14.64
CA LEU A 212 -4.25 2.95 13.42
C LEU A 212 -4.84 2.26 12.18
N ALA A 213 -4.76 0.92 12.11
CA ALA A 213 -5.35 0.15 11.01
C ALA A 213 -6.86 0.39 10.89
N PHE A 214 -7.59 0.41 12.00
CA PHE A 214 -9.02 0.73 11.99
C PHE A 214 -9.32 2.20 11.71
N ALA A 215 -8.43 3.15 12.06
CA ALA A 215 -8.56 4.54 11.66
C ALA A 215 -8.47 4.68 10.14
N PHE A 216 -7.52 4.03 9.49
CA PHE A 216 -7.39 4.00 8.04
C PHE A 216 -8.65 3.41 7.37
N LEU A 217 -9.15 2.30 7.90
CA LEU A 217 -10.36 1.69 7.38
C LEU A 217 -11.60 2.62 7.50
N ARG A 218 -11.76 3.32 8.63
CA ARG A 218 -12.85 4.29 8.78
C ARG A 218 -12.76 5.46 7.81
N HIS A 219 -11.55 5.90 7.49
CA HIS A 219 -11.33 7.00 6.55
C HIS A 219 -11.84 6.67 5.14
N THR A 220 -11.87 5.40 4.74
CA THR A 220 -12.44 4.97 3.45
C THR A 220 -13.98 5.03 3.40
N GLY A 221 -14.65 5.55 4.43
CA GLY A 221 -16.11 5.60 4.51
C GLY A 221 -16.77 4.24 4.82
N LEU A 222 -15.97 3.20 5.07
CA LEU A 222 -16.50 1.91 5.50
C LEU A 222 -16.91 1.98 6.96
N SER A 223 -18.20 2.21 7.20
CA SER A 223 -18.81 2.12 8.54
C SER A 223 -18.96 0.65 8.97
N PHE A 224 -18.77 0.37 10.24
CA PHE A 224 -18.83 -0.96 10.85
C PHE A 224 -19.87 -1.04 11.95
#